data_dec660dfdd41398adb449bb1bea02038
#
_entry.id   dec660dfdd41398adb449bb1bea02038
#
_cell.length_a   1.000
_cell.length_b   1.000
_cell.length_c   1.000
_cell.angle_alpha   90.00
_cell.angle_beta   90.00
_cell.angle_gamma   90.00
#
_symmetry.space_group_name_H-M   'P 1'
#
loop_
_entity.id
_entity.type
_entity.pdbx_description
1 polymer ?
#
loop_
_entity_poly.entity_id
_entity_poly.type
_entity_poly.pdbx_seq_one_letter_code
_entity_poly.pdbx_strand_id
1 'polypeptide(L)'
;MSTIKNPDLAQDGHAEVEWASRQMQVLAEINNDFSNSKPLNGIKIGACMHVTKETANLMLVLQNGGAKVSLCASNPLSTNDSVAAYLVEQGIDVHAIRGVSNEDFYTHLNSVIDTKPDITMDDGADLVTLLHTDRVDITVMGSMEETTTCLLYTSPSPRD
;
A
#
# COMPACT_ATOMS: atom_id res chain seq x y z
N MET A 1 3.77 12.54 -7.67
CA MET A 1 2.78 13.49 -7.06
C MET A 1 1.53 12.69 -6.79
N SER A 2 1.09 12.62 -5.54
CA SER A 2 -0.05 11.79 -5.11
C SER A 2 -1.36 12.20 -5.78
N THR A 3 -2.25 11.22 -5.98
CA THR A 3 -3.58 11.40 -6.58
C THR A 3 -4.63 10.96 -5.57
N ILE A 4 -5.23 11.92 -4.86
CA ILE A 4 -6.24 11.70 -3.83
C ILE A 4 -7.43 12.63 -4.04
N LYS A 5 -8.56 12.32 -3.42
CA LYS A 5 -9.82 13.05 -3.62
C LYS A 5 -9.80 14.45 -3.03
N ASN A 6 -9.42 14.57 -1.76
CA ASN A 6 -9.41 15.86 -1.05
C ASN A 6 -8.42 15.81 0.13
N PRO A 7 -7.37 16.65 0.11
CA PRO A 7 -6.40 16.73 1.21
C PRO A 7 -6.99 17.20 2.55
N ASP A 8 -8.08 17.98 2.54
CA ASP A 8 -8.71 18.53 3.75
C ASP A 8 -9.31 17.45 4.67
N LEU A 9 -9.44 16.21 4.16
CA LEU A 9 -9.93 15.06 4.95
C LEU A 9 -8.85 14.45 5.87
N ALA A 10 -7.63 14.93 5.86
CA ALA A 10 -6.50 14.33 6.57
C ALA A 10 -6.73 14.24 8.09
N GLN A 11 -7.39 15.24 8.69
CA GLN A 11 -7.67 15.23 10.12
C GLN A 11 -8.63 14.10 10.54
N ASP A 12 -9.65 13.82 9.73
CA ASP A 12 -10.56 12.70 9.96
C ASP A 12 -9.82 11.37 9.81
N GLY A 13 -8.99 11.26 8.78
CA GLY A 13 -8.13 10.11 8.55
C GLY A 13 -7.17 9.84 9.70
N HIS A 14 -6.56 10.88 10.27
CA HIS A 14 -5.71 10.76 11.46
C HIS A 14 -6.44 10.10 12.62
N ALA A 15 -7.66 10.58 12.95
CA ALA A 15 -8.43 10.04 14.03
C ALA A 15 -8.77 8.55 13.85
N GLU A 16 -9.10 8.14 12.60
CA GLU A 16 -9.39 6.75 12.27
C GLU A 16 -8.14 5.86 12.40
N VAL A 17 -6.99 6.31 11.88
CA VAL A 17 -5.73 5.57 11.91
C VAL A 17 -5.21 5.44 13.35
N GLU A 18 -5.29 6.51 14.14
CA GLU A 18 -4.94 6.48 15.56
C GLU A 18 -5.82 5.51 16.35
N TRP A 19 -7.13 5.49 16.07
CA TRP A 19 -8.03 4.53 16.70
C TRP A 19 -7.64 3.08 16.39
N ALA A 20 -7.33 2.76 15.13
CA ALA A 20 -6.93 1.41 14.73
C ALA A 20 -5.58 1.01 15.36
N SER A 21 -4.62 1.92 15.45
CA SER A 21 -3.29 1.64 16.00
C SER A 21 -3.33 1.10 17.43
N ARG A 22 -4.30 1.52 18.24
CA ARG A 22 -4.49 1.06 19.62
C ARG A 22 -4.79 -0.43 19.74
N GLN A 23 -5.27 -1.06 18.66
CA GLN A 23 -5.60 -2.48 18.61
C GLN A 23 -4.52 -3.32 17.91
N MET A 24 -3.50 -2.68 17.33
CA MET A 24 -2.44 -3.31 16.55
C MET A 24 -1.13 -3.40 17.35
N GLN A 25 -1.17 -4.06 18.52
CA GLN A 25 -0.05 -4.09 19.47
C GLN A 25 1.21 -4.72 18.89
N VAL A 26 1.08 -5.81 18.13
CA VAL A 26 2.23 -6.46 17.47
C VAL A 26 2.89 -5.52 16.47
N LEU A 27 2.07 -4.80 15.67
CA LEU A 27 2.60 -3.83 14.72
C LEU A 27 3.29 -2.65 15.43
N ALA A 28 2.80 -2.26 16.62
CA ALA A 28 3.42 -1.22 17.44
C ALA A 28 4.82 -1.65 17.94
N GLU A 29 4.99 -2.91 18.33
CA GLU A 29 6.30 -3.46 18.70
C GLU A 29 7.26 -3.47 17.51
N ILE A 30 6.78 -3.94 16.34
CA ILE A 30 7.57 -3.90 15.09
C ILE A 30 7.95 -2.46 14.74
N ASN A 31 7.04 -1.50 14.93
CA ASN A 31 7.32 -0.09 14.68
C ASN A 31 8.45 0.44 15.57
N ASN A 32 8.51 0.04 16.83
CA ASN A 32 9.59 0.41 17.73
C ASN A 32 10.94 -0.13 17.24
N ASP A 33 10.99 -1.40 16.84
CA ASP A 33 12.21 -2.03 16.31
C ASP A 33 12.63 -1.40 14.98
N PHE A 34 11.69 -1.16 14.08
CA PHE A 34 11.95 -0.58 12.76
C PHE A 34 12.40 0.88 12.86
N SER A 35 11.80 1.65 13.77
CA SER A 35 12.18 3.05 13.99
C SER A 35 13.62 3.19 14.48
N ASN A 36 14.11 2.20 15.25
CA ASN A 36 15.47 2.20 15.78
C ASN A 36 16.49 1.63 14.78
N SER A 37 16.18 0.49 14.17
CA SER A 37 17.11 -0.26 13.32
C SER A 37 17.13 0.17 11.86
N LYS A 38 16.04 0.80 11.38
CA LYS A 38 15.85 1.22 9.98
C LYS A 38 16.17 0.11 8.96
N PRO A 39 15.58 -1.09 9.09
CA PRO A 39 15.95 -2.24 8.26
C PRO A 39 15.61 -2.07 6.78
N LEU A 40 14.71 -1.13 6.45
CA LEU A 40 14.26 -0.85 5.10
C LEU A 40 14.89 0.42 4.51
N ASN A 41 15.98 0.90 5.10
CA ASN A 41 16.62 2.12 4.64
C ASN A 41 17.08 2.01 3.19
N GLY A 42 16.58 2.92 2.34
CA GLY A 42 16.88 2.96 0.91
C GLY A 42 16.01 2.05 0.04
N ILE A 43 15.14 1.22 0.62
CA ILE A 43 14.21 0.37 -0.10
C ILE A 43 12.97 1.16 -0.54
N LYS A 44 12.55 0.96 -1.78
CA LYS A 44 11.29 1.47 -2.32
C LYS A 44 10.26 0.36 -2.32
N ILE A 45 9.11 0.61 -1.72
CA ILE A 45 7.99 -0.34 -1.68
C ILE A 45 6.83 0.22 -2.49
N GLY A 46 6.38 -0.55 -3.48
CA GLY A 46 5.14 -0.29 -4.20
C GLY A 46 4.03 -1.18 -3.65
N ALA A 47 2.97 -0.60 -3.13
CA ALA A 47 1.88 -1.33 -2.53
C ALA A 47 0.56 -1.13 -3.29
N CYS A 48 -0.17 -2.24 -3.53
CA CYS A 48 -1.52 -2.25 -4.06
C CYS A 48 -2.39 -2.99 -3.04
N MET A 49 -3.04 -2.24 -2.15
CA MET A 49 -3.77 -2.79 -1.02
C MET A 49 -5.04 -2.00 -0.74
N HIS A 50 -6.00 -2.57 -0.01
CA HIS A 50 -7.13 -1.79 0.48
C HIS A 50 -6.63 -0.60 1.31
N VAL A 51 -7.00 0.62 0.93
CA VAL A 51 -6.60 1.84 1.66
C VAL A 51 -7.51 2.03 2.86
N THR A 52 -7.22 1.28 3.91
CA THR A 52 -7.93 1.29 5.19
C THR A 52 -7.04 1.86 6.30
N LYS A 53 -7.64 2.11 7.45
CA LYS A 53 -6.91 2.59 8.65
C LYS A 53 -5.88 1.58 9.17
N GLU A 54 -6.11 0.27 8.94
CA GLU A 54 -5.18 -0.80 9.29
C GLU A 54 -3.98 -0.79 8.34
N THR A 55 -4.24 -0.76 7.03
CA THR A 55 -3.20 -0.65 6.01
C THR A 55 -2.36 0.62 6.20
N ALA A 56 -3.00 1.73 6.58
CA ALA A 56 -2.28 2.97 6.86
C ALA A 56 -1.25 2.79 7.99
N ASN A 57 -1.61 2.12 9.07
CA ASN A 57 -0.66 1.81 10.14
C ASN A 57 0.52 0.98 9.62
N LEU A 58 0.29 -0.01 8.75
CA LEU A 58 1.36 -0.80 8.15
C LEU A 58 2.28 0.09 7.28
N MET A 59 1.72 0.95 6.42
CA MET A 59 2.51 1.84 5.58
C MET A 59 3.40 2.78 6.40
N LEU A 60 2.88 3.31 7.51
CA LEU A 60 3.64 4.16 8.43
C LEU A 60 4.79 3.39 9.10
N VAL A 61 4.58 2.14 9.48
CA VAL A 61 5.64 1.29 10.04
C VAL A 61 6.74 1.01 9.02
N LEU A 62 6.39 0.72 7.78
CA LEU A 62 7.37 0.53 6.70
C LEU A 62 8.17 1.82 6.45
N GLN A 63 7.51 2.97 6.43
CA GLN A 63 8.17 4.27 6.31
C GLN A 63 9.09 4.56 7.50
N ASN A 64 8.62 4.27 8.73
CA ASN A 64 9.43 4.40 9.93
C ASN A 64 10.63 3.45 9.91
N GLY A 65 10.54 2.31 9.24
CA GLY A 65 11.65 1.41 8.95
C GLY A 65 12.65 1.92 7.92
N GLY A 66 12.39 3.08 7.32
CA GLY A 66 13.26 3.72 6.34
C GLY A 66 12.87 3.48 4.88
N ALA A 67 11.76 2.78 4.64
CA ALA A 67 11.27 2.57 3.27
C ALA A 67 10.70 3.85 2.66
N LYS A 68 10.82 3.97 1.35
CA LYS A 68 10.05 4.91 0.55
C LYS A 68 8.83 4.20 -0.01
N VAL A 69 7.66 4.53 0.51
CA VAL A 69 6.41 3.83 0.21
C VAL A 69 5.58 4.59 -0.81
N SER A 70 5.07 3.88 -1.83
CA SER A 70 4.03 4.33 -2.75
C SER A 70 2.86 3.36 -2.68
N LEU A 71 1.63 3.86 -2.58
CA LEU A 71 0.42 3.07 -2.33
C LEU A 71 -0.66 3.39 -3.36
N CYS A 72 -1.28 2.37 -3.94
CA CYS A 72 -2.58 2.47 -4.61
C CYS A 72 -3.59 1.51 -4.01
N ALA A 73 -4.87 1.70 -4.35
CA ALA A 73 -5.92 0.80 -3.91
C ALA A 73 -5.91 -0.51 -4.69
N SER A 74 -6.34 -1.61 -4.07
CA SER A 74 -6.45 -2.94 -4.71
C SER A 74 -7.73 -3.12 -5.54
N ASN A 75 -8.67 -2.18 -5.48
CA ASN A 75 -9.81 -2.08 -6.40
C ASN A 75 -10.45 -0.68 -6.31
N PRO A 76 -11.30 -0.30 -7.27
CA PRO A 76 -11.90 1.03 -7.32
C PRO A 76 -12.74 1.44 -6.11
N LEU A 77 -13.17 0.50 -5.28
CA LEU A 77 -14.05 0.77 -4.13
C LEU A 77 -13.34 0.65 -2.77
N SER A 78 -12.09 0.18 -2.74
CA SER A 78 -11.37 -0.16 -1.52
C SER A 78 -10.55 0.99 -0.93
N THR A 79 -10.97 2.22 -1.16
CA THR A 79 -10.32 3.41 -0.60
C THR A 79 -11.19 4.08 0.45
N ASN A 80 -10.61 4.37 1.61
CA ASN A 80 -11.11 5.39 2.50
C ASN A 80 -10.38 6.70 2.17
N ASP A 81 -11.11 7.68 1.63
CA ASP A 81 -10.53 8.94 1.13
C ASP A 81 -9.89 9.78 2.24
N SER A 82 -10.38 9.72 3.49
CA SER A 82 -9.78 10.42 4.63
C SER A 82 -8.43 9.79 5.03
N VAL A 83 -8.36 8.46 5.04
CA VAL A 83 -7.12 7.72 5.29
C VAL A 83 -6.07 8.01 4.21
N ALA A 84 -6.48 8.04 2.93
CA ALA A 84 -5.59 8.40 1.83
C ALA A 84 -5.02 9.82 2.00
N ALA A 85 -5.86 10.79 2.40
CA ALA A 85 -5.43 12.16 2.65
C ALA A 85 -4.42 12.25 3.81
N TYR A 86 -4.68 11.54 4.91
CA TYR A 86 -3.76 11.48 6.05
C TYR A 86 -2.41 10.89 5.67
N LEU A 87 -2.37 9.79 4.91
CA LEU A 87 -1.12 9.19 4.46
C LEU A 87 -0.28 10.14 3.61
N VAL A 88 -0.92 10.94 2.73
CA VAL A 88 -0.23 11.98 1.96
C VAL A 88 0.35 13.06 2.87
N GLU A 89 -0.38 13.49 3.90
CA GLU A 89 0.12 14.44 4.91
C GLU A 89 1.36 13.87 5.64
N GLN A 90 1.40 12.55 5.87
CA GLN A 90 2.55 11.86 6.46
C GLN A 90 3.72 11.65 5.48
N GLY A 91 3.59 12.09 4.22
CA GLY A 91 4.64 12.02 3.21
C GLY A 91 4.70 10.70 2.44
N ILE A 92 3.68 9.86 2.53
CA ILE A 92 3.53 8.67 1.69
C ILE A 92 2.95 9.08 0.34
N ASP A 93 3.46 8.51 -0.74
CA ASP A 93 2.94 8.75 -2.08
C ASP A 93 1.71 7.85 -2.33
N VAL A 94 0.52 8.46 -2.42
CA VAL A 94 -0.75 7.73 -2.49
C VAL A 94 -1.49 8.06 -3.78
N HIS A 95 -1.91 7.02 -4.50
CA HIS A 95 -2.73 7.09 -5.71
C HIS A 95 -4.01 6.28 -5.49
N ALA A 96 -4.99 6.89 -4.81
CA ALA A 96 -6.21 6.22 -4.43
C ALA A 96 -7.38 7.19 -4.24
N ILE A 97 -8.47 6.93 -4.94
CA ILE A 97 -9.74 7.67 -4.82
C ILE A 97 -10.87 6.64 -4.85
N ARG A 98 -11.82 6.74 -3.93
CA ARG A 98 -12.96 5.85 -3.91
C ARG A 98 -13.92 6.11 -5.07
N GLY A 99 -14.27 5.05 -5.82
CA GLY A 99 -15.27 5.10 -6.88
C GLY A 99 -14.73 5.55 -8.23
N VAL A 100 -13.42 5.43 -8.45
CA VAL A 100 -12.80 5.70 -9.76
C VAL A 100 -13.24 4.71 -10.83
N SER A 101 -13.09 5.10 -12.08
CA SER A 101 -13.24 4.18 -13.22
C SER A 101 -12.14 3.10 -13.22
N ASN A 102 -12.36 2.01 -13.96
CA ASN A 102 -11.29 1.01 -14.13
C ASN A 102 -10.06 1.61 -14.84
N GLU A 103 -10.24 2.54 -15.76
CA GLU A 103 -9.14 3.22 -16.46
C GLU A 103 -8.29 4.04 -15.48
N ASP A 104 -8.93 4.82 -14.60
CA ASP A 104 -8.23 5.56 -13.54
C ASP A 104 -7.55 4.63 -12.55
N PHE A 105 -8.19 3.51 -12.20
CA PHE A 105 -7.60 2.50 -11.33
C PHE A 105 -6.28 1.96 -11.89
N TYR A 106 -6.24 1.57 -13.17
CA TYR A 106 -4.99 1.15 -13.82
C TYR A 106 -3.97 2.29 -13.95
N THR A 107 -4.42 3.53 -14.06
CA THR A 107 -3.54 4.71 -14.01
C THR A 107 -2.87 4.84 -12.64
N HIS A 108 -3.61 4.60 -11.56
CA HIS A 108 -3.06 4.59 -10.20
C HIS A 108 -2.02 3.47 -10.00
N LEU A 109 -2.30 2.25 -10.48
CA LEU A 109 -1.35 1.12 -10.47
C LEU A 109 -0.05 1.49 -11.19
N ASN A 110 -0.16 2.02 -12.40
CA ASN A 110 1.01 2.47 -13.17
C ASN A 110 1.80 3.56 -12.46
N SER A 111 1.13 4.50 -11.75
CA SER A 111 1.81 5.53 -10.97
C SER A 111 2.70 4.94 -9.87
N VAL A 112 2.24 3.86 -9.21
CA VAL A 112 3.05 3.13 -8.24
C VAL A 112 4.23 2.42 -8.92
N ILE A 113 4.00 1.74 -10.03
CA ILE A 113 5.06 1.04 -10.80
C ILE A 113 6.11 2.05 -11.31
N ASP A 114 5.71 3.25 -11.72
CA ASP A 114 6.62 4.32 -12.21
C ASP A 114 7.59 4.82 -11.14
N THR A 115 7.34 4.56 -9.85
CA THR A 115 8.31 4.83 -8.78
C THR A 115 9.49 3.89 -8.81
N LYS A 116 9.43 2.83 -9.64
CA LYS A 116 10.41 1.74 -9.75
C LYS A 116 10.67 1.11 -8.38
N PRO A 117 9.66 0.41 -7.82
CA PRO A 117 9.80 -0.22 -6.51
C PRO A 117 10.85 -1.34 -6.55
N ASP A 118 11.55 -1.51 -5.44
CA ASP A 118 12.44 -2.65 -5.22
C ASP A 118 11.65 -3.89 -4.79
N ILE A 119 10.57 -3.67 -4.04
CA ILE A 119 9.67 -4.71 -3.54
C ILE A 119 8.23 -4.28 -3.80
N THR A 120 7.37 -5.22 -4.19
CA THR A 120 5.92 -4.99 -4.26
C THR A 120 5.17 -5.75 -3.18
N MET A 121 4.09 -5.13 -2.70
CA MET A 121 3.07 -5.74 -1.82
C MET A 121 1.74 -5.64 -2.54
N ASP A 122 1.06 -6.75 -2.73
CA ASP A 122 -0.15 -6.81 -3.56
C ASP A 122 -1.29 -7.52 -2.82
N ASP A 123 -2.51 -7.16 -3.15
CA ASP A 123 -3.75 -7.82 -2.72
C ASP A 123 -4.63 -7.93 -3.96
N GLY A 124 -4.56 -9.11 -4.61
CA GLY A 124 -5.25 -9.40 -5.85
C GLY A 124 -4.33 -9.55 -7.08
N ALA A 125 -3.00 -9.48 -6.89
CA ALA A 125 -1.97 -9.69 -7.89
C ALA A 125 -2.00 -8.69 -9.08
N ASP A 126 -2.57 -7.51 -8.93
CA ASP A 126 -2.66 -6.53 -10.02
C ASP A 126 -1.30 -5.91 -10.38
N LEU A 127 -0.47 -5.52 -9.39
CA LEU A 127 0.88 -5.04 -9.65
C LEU A 127 1.76 -6.13 -10.26
N VAL A 128 1.72 -7.33 -9.70
CA VAL A 128 2.51 -8.47 -10.18
C VAL A 128 2.12 -8.82 -11.61
N THR A 129 0.83 -8.81 -11.93
CA THR A 129 0.34 -9.06 -13.29
C THR A 129 0.88 -8.03 -14.27
N LEU A 130 0.79 -6.74 -13.95
CA LEU A 130 1.33 -5.68 -14.82
C LEU A 130 2.85 -5.81 -15.01
N LEU A 131 3.60 -6.13 -13.96
CA LEU A 131 5.05 -6.33 -14.04
C LEU A 131 5.45 -7.51 -14.94
N HIS A 132 4.59 -8.52 -15.07
CA HIS A 132 4.84 -9.68 -15.93
C HIS A 132 4.22 -9.58 -17.33
N THR A 133 3.36 -8.58 -17.58
CA THR A 133 2.70 -8.39 -18.87
C THR A 133 3.13 -7.08 -19.56
N ASP A 134 2.68 -5.95 -19.05
CA ASP A 134 2.81 -4.66 -19.72
C ASP A 134 4.06 -3.87 -19.29
N ARG A 135 4.58 -4.14 -18.09
CA ARG A 135 5.69 -3.41 -17.48
C ARG A 135 6.91 -4.30 -17.20
N VAL A 136 7.22 -5.16 -18.15
CA VAL A 136 8.41 -6.07 -18.11
C VAL A 136 9.75 -5.33 -18.12
N ASP A 137 9.74 -4.04 -18.39
CA ASP A 137 10.89 -3.15 -18.28
C ASP A 137 11.31 -2.85 -16.83
N ILE A 138 10.44 -3.10 -15.85
CA ILE A 138 10.69 -2.90 -14.42
C ILE A 138 11.02 -4.24 -13.77
N THR A 139 12.16 -4.29 -13.10
CA THR A 139 12.58 -5.46 -12.33
C THR A 139 12.49 -5.16 -10.85
N VAL A 140 11.84 -6.05 -10.10
CA VAL A 140 11.74 -6.00 -8.64
C VAL A 140 12.58 -7.09 -8.00
N MET A 141 13.04 -6.89 -6.77
CA MET A 141 13.78 -7.91 -6.00
C MET A 141 12.86 -9.01 -5.49
N GLY A 142 11.60 -8.69 -5.25
CA GLY A 142 10.59 -9.64 -4.78
C GLY A 142 9.20 -9.02 -4.71
N SER A 143 8.21 -9.89 -4.67
CA SER A 143 6.81 -9.53 -4.53
C SER A 143 6.19 -10.31 -3.37
N MET A 144 5.31 -9.67 -2.62
CA MET A 144 4.50 -10.27 -1.56
C MET A 144 3.03 -10.15 -1.93
N GLU A 145 2.30 -11.22 -1.74
CA GLU A 145 0.84 -11.24 -1.97
C GLU A 145 0.13 -11.41 -0.63
N GLU A 146 -0.89 -10.59 -0.38
CA GLU A 146 -1.77 -10.72 0.77
C GLU A 146 -2.61 -11.98 0.62
N THR A 147 -2.56 -12.87 1.61
CA THR A 147 -3.38 -14.09 1.60
C THR A 147 -4.78 -13.79 2.12
N THR A 148 -5.69 -13.51 1.22
CA THR A 148 -7.11 -13.36 1.54
C THR A 148 -7.82 -14.71 1.54
N THR A 149 -8.95 -14.82 2.23
CA THR A 149 -9.78 -16.04 2.21
C THR A 149 -10.18 -16.44 0.78
N CYS A 150 -10.42 -15.49 -0.09
CA CYS A 150 -10.75 -15.76 -1.49
C CYS A 150 -9.59 -16.39 -2.24
N LEU A 151 -8.38 -15.91 -2.07
CA LEU A 151 -7.19 -16.47 -2.72
C LEU A 151 -6.85 -17.86 -2.18
N LEU A 152 -7.05 -18.09 -0.89
CA LEU A 152 -6.80 -19.40 -0.27
C LEU A 152 -7.67 -20.52 -0.90
N TYR A 153 -8.90 -20.18 -1.34
CA TYR A 153 -9.81 -21.13 -1.96
C TYR A 153 -9.74 -21.21 -3.48
N THR A 154 -9.16 -20.22 -4.15
CA THR A 154 -9.19 -20.12 -5.61
C THR A 154 -7.82 -20.28 -6.26
N SER A 155 -6.73 -20.07 -5.54
CA SER A 155 -5.38 -20.28 -6.06
C SER A 155 -4.85 -21.66 -5.68
N PRO A 156 -4.23 -22.40 -6.64
CA PRO A 156 -3.57 -23.65 -6.32
C PRO A 156 -2.43 -23.38 -5.32
N SER A 157 -2.47 -24.07 -4.19
CA SER A 157 -1.39 -23.99 -3.20
C SER A 157 -0.13 -24.67 -3.75
N PRO A 158 1.06 -24.11 -3.56
CA PRO A 158 2.31 -24.80 -3.89
C PRO A 158 2.56 -26.08 -3.08
N ARG A 159 1.67 -26.37 -2.11
CA ARG A 159 1.74 -27.56 -1.23
C ARG A 159 0.80 -28.67 -1.64
N ASP A 160 -0.06 -28.45 -2.64
CA ASP A 160 -0.95 -29.43 -3.26
C ASP A 160 -0.30 -30.00 -4.53
#